data_e0c24cd624c7818c3cc00e313c139d4d
#
_entry.id   e0c24cd624c7818c3cc00e313c139d4d
#
_cell.length_a   1.000
_cell.length_b   1.000
_cell.length_c   1.000
_cell.angle_alpha   90.00
_cell.angle_beta   90.00
_cell.angle_gamma   90.00
#
_symmetry.space_group_name_H-M   'P 1'
#
loop_
_entity.id
_entity.type
_entity.pdbx_description
1 polymer ?
#
loop_
_entity_poly.entity_id
_entity_poly.type
_entity_poly.pdbx_seq_one_letter_code
_entity_poly.pdbx_strand_id
1 'polypeptide(L)'
;KLNIANAIKTADLVVSTVLIPGAKAPKLVTKEMIKDMPDGGVIVDVAIDQGGTTEYTEGRPTSHDNPIFVEEGVLHYSVANIPGAVAETATYALCNATAKYAKVIANLGLKEACARFPELVPGVNVANGKVTFKAVADDLGYEYTPVEEAL
;
A
#
# COMPACT_ATOMS: atom_id res chain seq x y z
N LYS A 1 -7.23 -19.17 0.79
CA LYS A 1 -6.07 -19.63 -0.02
C LYS A 1 -6.49 -20.59 -1.14
N LEU A 2 -7.28 -21.65 -0.87
CA LEU A 2 -7.68 -22.65 -1.89
C LEU A 2 -8.39 -22.01 -3.10
N ASN A 3 -9.31 -21.08 -2.88
CA ASN A 3 -10.03 -20.40 -3.96
C ASN A 3 -9.07 -19.59 -4.87
N ILE A 4 -8.08 -18.91 -4.29
CA ILE A 4 -7.06 -18.17 -5.03
C ILE A 4 -6.21 -19.16 -5.84
N ALA A 5 -5.73 -20.24 -5.23
CA ALA A 5 -4.95 -21.28 -5.91
C ALA A 5 -5.68 -21.89 -7.12
N ASN A 6 -6.98 -22.13 -6.99
CA ASN A 6 -7.79 -22.64 -8.10
C ASN A 6 -8.00 -21.61 -9.21
N ALA A 7 -8.22 -20.33 -8.87
CA ALA A 7 -8.45 -19.27 -9.84
C ALA A 7 -7.20 -18.95 -10.66
N ILE A 8 -6.02 -18.98 -10.04
CA ILE A 8 -4.74 -18.66 -10.67
C ILE A 8 -4.39 -19.64 -11.80
N LYS A 9 -4.77 -20.93 -11.67
CA LYS A 9 -4.45 -21.97 -12.68
C LYS A 9 -4.99 -21.66 -14.09
N THR A 10 -5.98 -20.81 -14.21
CA THR A 10 -6.62 -20.46 -15.49
C THR A 10 -6.62 -18.97 -15.75
N ALA A 11 -5.89 -18.20 -14.95
CA ALA A 11 -5.85 -16.74 -15.07
C ALA A 11 -4.70 -16.31 -15.99
N ASP A 12 -5.01 -15.53 -17.01
CA ASP A 12 -4.01 -14.85 -17.86
C ASP A 12 -3.48 -13.58 -17.18
N LEU A 13 -4.30 -12.95 -16.32
CA LEU A 13 -3.95 -11.73 -15.59
C LEU A 13 -4.44 -11.80 -14.14
N VAL A 14 -3.53 -11.52 -13.23
CA VAL A 14 -3.82 -11.35 -11.80
C VAL A 14 -3.46 -9.93 -11.38
N VAL A 15 -4.42 -9.17 -10.85
CA VAL A 15 -4.18 -7.84 -10.28
C VAL A 15 -4.40 -7.90 -8.78
N SER A 16 -3.37 -7.62 -8.01
CA SER A 16 -3.43 -7.62 -6.55
C SER A 16 -3.39 -6.21 -5.99
N THR A 17 -4.41 -5.87 -5.20
CA THR A 17 -4.63 -4.52 -4.64
C THR A 17 -4.91 -4.56 -3.14
N VAL A 18 -4.42 -5.59 -2.46
CA VAL A 18 -4.68 -5.76 -1.02
C VAL A 18 -4.04 -4.64 -0.22
N LEU A 19 -4.85 -3.97 0.56
CA LEU A 19 -4.44 -2.88 1.44
C LEU A 19 -4.87 -3.18 2.88
N ILE A 20 -3.90 -3.21 3.79
CA ILE A 20 -4.14 -3.15 5.23
C ILE A 20 -3.50 -1.85 5.72
N PRO A 21 -4.30 -0.83 6.07
CA PRO A 21 -3.76 0.46 6.48
C PRO A 21 -2.76 0.32 7.65
N GLY A 22 -1.54 0.85 7.46
CA GLY A 22 -0.49 0.86 8.48
C GLY A 22 0.21 -0.48 8.71
N ALA A 23 -0.08 -1.54 7.95
CA ALA A 23 0.57 -2.85 8.07
C ALA A 23 1.08 -3.37 6.72
N LYS A 24 2.00 -4.33 6.77
CA LYS A 24 2.49 -5.00 5.57
C LYS A 24 1.38 -5.80 4.87
N ALA A 25 1.39 -5.80 3.55
CA ALA A 25 0.48 -6.62 2.76
C ALA A 25 0.72 -8.13 3.04
N PRO A 26 -0.36 -8.91 3.26
CA PRO A 26 -0.22 -10.35 3.44
C PRO A 26 0.18 -11.03 2.14
N LYS A 27 0.96 -12.11 2.22
CA LYS A 27 1.30 -12.93 1.06
C LYS A 27 0.10 -13.82 0.71
N LEU A 28 -0.62 -13.43 -0.32
CA LEU A 28 -1.82 -14.14 -0.80
C LEU A 28 -1.49 -15.18 -1.86
N VAL A 29 -0.45 -14.92 -2.68
CA VAL A 29 -0.03 -15.76 -3.79
C VAL A 29 1.35 -16.32 -3.50
N THR A 30 1.45 -17.64 -3.38
CA THR A 30 2.72 -18.34 -3.12
C THR A 30 3.45 -18.67 -4.42
N LYS A 31 4.72 -19.01 -4.32
CA LYS A 31 5.53 -19.47 -5.46
C LYS A 31 4.92 -20.72 -6.12
N GLU A 32 4.41 -21.66 -5.32
CA GLU A 32 3.75 -22.87 -5.81
C GLU A 32 2.49 -22.54 -6.64
N MET A 33 1.71 -21.55 -6.21
CA MET A 33 0.53 -21.13 -6.99
C MET A 33 0.93 -20.50 -8.33
N ILE A 34 2.05 -19.78 -8.38
CA ILE A 34 2.53 -19.13 -9.60
C ILE A 34 3.05 -20.17 -10.61
N LYS A 35 3.67 -21.24 -10.14
CA LYS A 35 4.07 -22.38 -11.00
C LYS A 35 2.89 -23.05 -11.73
N ASP A 36 1.70 -22.97 -11.13
CA ASP A 36 0.48 -23.51 -11.73
C ASP A 36 -0.21 -22.52 -12.70
N MET A 37 0.30 -21.28 -12.84
CA MET A 37 -0.20 -20.30 -13.81
C MET A 37 0.19 -20.68 -15.24
N PRO A 38 -0.62 -20.28 -16.24
CA PRO A 38 -0.23 -20.42 -17.64
C PRO A 38 1.05 -19.63 -17.96
N ASP A 39 1.94 -20.21 -18.78
CA ASP A 39 3.10 -19.51 -19.32
C ASP A 39 2.68 -18.24 -20.07
N GLY A 40 3.38 -17.15 -19.83
CA GLY A 40 3.03 -15.84 -20.37
C GLY A 40 1.94 -15.10 -19.59
N GLY A 41 1.43 -15.70 -18.52
CA GLY A 41 0.54 -15.01 -17.59
C GLY A 41 1.19 -13.77 -16.98
N VAL A 42 0.37 -12.83 -16.48
CA VAL A 42 0.82 -11.55 -15.94
C VAL A 42 0.30 -11.35 -14.51
N ILE A 43 1.18 -10.96 -13.61
CA ILE A 43 0.82 -10.52 -12.26
C ILE A 43 1.17 -9.04 -12.09
N VAL A 44 0.17 -8.22 -11.75
CA VAL A 44 0.34 -6.81 -11.39
C VAL A 44 0.16 -6.67 -9.88
N ASP A 45 1.24 -6.38 -9.16
CA ASP A 45 1.21 -6.18 -7.71
C ASP A 45 1.18 -4.68 -7.38
N VAL A 46 -0.04 -4.16 -7.23
CA VAL A 46 -0.27 -2.73 -6.92
C VAL A 46 0.12 -2.40 -5.48
N ALA A 47 0.12 -3.39 -4.59
CA ALA A 47 0.48 -3.22 -3.18
C ALA A 47 1.99 -3.42 -2.90
N ILE A 48 2.83 -3.26 -3.91
CA ILE A 48 4.28 -3.45 -3.79
C ILE A 48 4.93 -2.51 -2.76
N ASP A 49 4.48 -1.28 -2.65
CA ASP A 49 4.92 -0.28 -1.67
C ASP A 49 4.62 -0.68 -0.21
N GLN A 50 3.69 -1.62 -0.02
CA GLN A 50 3.36 -2.22 1.28
C GLN A 50 4.01 -3.61 1.47
N GLY A 51 5.05 -3.91 0.72
CA GLY A 51 5.82 -5.13 0.81
C GLY A 51 5.43 -6.22 -0.18
N GLY A 52 4.47 -5.96 -1.10
CA GLY A 52 4.01 -6.90 -2.11
C GLY A 52 3.11 -8.02 -1.58
N THR A 53 2.27 -8.55 -2.44
CA THR A 53 1.25 -9.57 -2.11
C THR A 53 1.63 -10.98 -2.56
N THR A 54 2.66 -11.11 -3.36
CA THR A 54 3.18 -12.41 -3.80
C THR A 54 4.56 -12.68 -3.19
N GLU A 55 4.94 -13.94 -3.09
CA GLU A 55 6.26 -14.32 -2.59
C GLU A 55 7.40 -13.97 -3.56
N TYR A 56 7.12 -13.72 -4.86
CA TYR A 56 8.12 -13.26 -5.81
C TYR A 56 8.29 -11.75 -5.83
N THR A 57 7.25 -10.98 -5.50
CA THR A 57 7.30 -9.52 -5.44
C THR A 57 7.79 -8.99 -4.10
N GLU A 58 7.84 -9.84 -3.06
CA GLU A 58 8.29 -9.45 -1.73
C GLU A 58 9.67 -8.80 -1.75
N GLY A 59 9.73 -7.53 -1.35
CA GLY A 59 10.99 -6.77 -1.33
C GLY A 59 11.63 -6.53 -2.71
N ARG A 60 10.88 -6.74 -3.80
CA ARG A 60 11.36 -6.61 -5.18
C ARG A 60 10.52 -5.60 -5.99
N PRO A 61 10.51 -4.31 -5.59
CA PRO A 61 9.88 -3.28 -6.41
C PRO A 61 10.65 -3.10 -7.72
N THR A 62 9.92 -2.81 -8.79
CA THR A 62 10.48 -2.44 -10.09
C THR A 62 10.32 -0.94 -10.34
N SER A 63 10.91 -0.43 -11.40
CA SER A 63 10.85 0.99 -11.79
C SER A 63 10.15 1.15 -13.15
N HIS A 64 9.78 2.38 -13.49
CA HIS A 64 9.20 2.67 -14.82
C HIS A 64 10.16 2.35 -15.97
N ASP A 65 11.47 2.46 -15.76
CA ASP A 65 12.49 2.15 -16.78
C ASP A 65 12.72 0.65 -16.95
N ASN A 66 12.48 -0.14 -15.90
CA ASN A 66 12.57 -1.59 -15.91
C ASN A 66 11.37 -2.20 -15.16
N PRO A 67 10.16 -2.20 -15.78
CA PRO A 67 8.91 -2.38 -15.05
C PRO A 67 8.57 -3.82 -14.72
N ILE A 68 9.20 -4.79 -15.37
CA ILE A 68 8.85 -6.21 -15.25
C ILE A 68 10.06 -7.08 -14.96
N PHE A 69 9.79 -8.24 -14.35
CA PHE A 69 10.69 -9.39 -14.35
C PHE A 69 9.88 -10.67 -14.61
N VAL A 70 10.54 -11.76 -14.95
CA VAL A 70 9.90 -13.05 -15.25
C VAL A 70 10.37 -14.08 -14.23
N GLU A 71 9.43 -14.78 -13.61
CA GLU A 71 9.65 -15.94 -12.75
C GLU A 71 8.60 -17.00 -13.08
N GLU A 72 9.03 -18.27 -13.17
CA GLU A 72 8.17 -19.42 -13.52
C GLU A 72 7.35 -19.22 -14.83
N GLY A 73 7.91 -18.53 -15.83
CA GLY A 73 7.21 -18.23 -17.09
C GLY A 73 6.16 -17.12 -16.98
N VAL A 74 5.95 -16.53 -15.80
CA VAL A 74 4.96 -15.47 -15.53
C VAL A 74 5.65 -14.12 -15.45
N LEU A 75 5.06 -13.08 -16.06
CA LEU A 75 5.52 -11.70 -15.96
C LEU A 75 5.02 -11.07 -14.67
N HIS A 76 5.94 -10.47 -13.92
CA HIS A 76 5.63 -9.71 -12.71
C HIS A 76 5.86 -8.23 -12.95
N TYR A 77 4.79 -7.43 -12.83
CA TYR A 77 4.82 -5.98 -12.82
C TYR A 77 4.62 -5.49 -11.38
N SER A 78 5.67 -4.93 -10.79
CA SER A 78 5.68 -4.47 -9.40
C SER A 78 6.30 -3.07 -9.27
N VAL A 79 5.88 -2.16 -10.17
CA VAL A 79 6.36 -0.78 -10.16
C VAL A 79 5.81 -0.06 -8.93
N ALA A 80 6.71 0.42 -8.08
CA ALA A 80 6.34 1.37 -7.04
C ALA A 80 5.92 2.69 -7.68
N ASN A 81 4.89 3.34 -7.15
CA ASN A 81 4.39 4.59 -7.69
C ASN A 81 3.91 4.49 -9.17
N ILE A 82 3.03 3.54 -9.45
CA ILE A 82 2.33 3.43 -10.76
C ILE A 82 1.76 4.78 -11.24
N PRO A 83 1.13 5.62 -10.37
CA PRO A 83 0.64 6.94 -10.75
C PRO A 83 1.71 7.89 -11.32
N GLY A 84 2.98 7.63 -11.05
CA GLY A 84 4.10 8.41 -11.62
C GLY A 84 4.17 8.37 -13.15
N ALA A 85 3.59 7.35 -13.80
CA ALA A 85 3.48 7.29 -15.26
C ALA A 85 2.54 8.36 -15.85
N VAL A 86 1.63 8.92 -15.04
CA VAL A 86 0.67 9.98 -15.39
C VAL A 86 0.74 11.10 -14.35
N ALA A 87 1.95 11.58 -14.09
CA ALA A 87 2.29 12.43 -12.94
C ALA A 87 1.42 13.67 -12.81
N GLU A 88 1.12 14.37 -13.89
CA GLU A 88 0.29 15.58 -13.87
C GLU A 88 -1.13 15.25 -13.38
N THR A 89 -1.79 14.28 -14.00
CA THR A 89 -3.15 13.87 -13.63
C THR A 89 -3.21 13.36 -12.18
N ALA A 90 -2.24 12.53 -11.79
CA ALA A 90 -2.16 12.00 -10.43
C ALA A 90 -1.94 13.10 -9.38
N THR A 91 -1.10 14.09 -9.67
CA THR A 91 -0.84 15.22 -8.79
C THR A 91 -2.10 16.07 -8.59
N TYR A 92 -2.78 16.45 -9.66
CA TYR A 92 -4.03 17.20 -9.53
C TYR A 92 -5.10 16.44 -8.75
N ALA A 93 -5.27 15.16 -9.03
CA ALA A 93 -6.25 14.33 -8.32
C ALA A 93 -5.94 14.27 -6.81
N LEU A 94 -4.69 14.02 -6.45
CA LEU A 94 -4.26 13.95 -5.05
C LEU A 94 -4.37 15.32 -4.36
N CYS A 95 -3.90 16.40 -4.99
CA CYS A 95 -3.99 17.74 -4.43
C CYS A 95 -5.44 18.18 -4.21
N ASN A 96 -6.33 17.92 -5.15
CA ASN A 96 -7.75 18.25 -5.01
C ASN A 96 -8.40 17.51 -3.82
N ALA A 97 -7.97 16.31 -3.53
CA ALA A 97 -8.48 15.53 -2.39
C ALA A 97 -7.89 15.99 -1.04
N THR A 98 -6.60 16.38 -1.01
CA THR A 98 -5.84 16.55 0.25
C THR A 98 -5.61 18.01 0.66
N ALA A 99 -5.55 18.97 -0.26
CA ALA A 99 -5.19 20.36 0.02
C ALA A 99 -6.11 21.05 1.05
N LYS A 100 -7.39 20.67 1.09
CA LYS A 100 -8.33 21.20 2.10
C LYS A 100 -7.87 20.89 3.51
N TYR A 101 -7.39 19.67 3.77
CA TYR A 101 -6.91 19.24 5.09
C TYR A 101 -5.58 19.91 5.46
N ALA A 102 -4.67 20.06 4.50
CA ALA A 102 -3.43 20.79 4.73
C ALA A 102 -3.71 22.24 5.18
N LYS A 103 -4.67 22.92 4.52
CA LYS A 103 -5.10 24.29 4.91
C LYS A 103 -5.73 24.33 6.31
N VAL A 104 -6.55 23.34 6.65
CA VAL A 104 -7.17 23.24 7.98
C VAL A 104 -6.10 23.11 9.05
N ILE A 105 -5.14 22.18 8.87
CA ILE A 105 -4.04 21.96 9.84
C ILE A 105 -3.17 23.23 9.95
N ALA A 106 -2.84 23.87 8.82
CA ALA A 106 -2.02 25.09 8.82
C ALA A 106 -2.68 26.27 9.57
N ASN A 107 -4.00 26.39 9.49
CA ASN A 107 -4.73 27.48 10.12
C ASN A 107 -5.06 27.24 11.60
N LEU A 108 -5.34 26.00 11.97
CA LEU A 108 -5.85 25.66 13.31
C LEU A 108 -4.79 24.97 14.21
N GLY A 109 -3.72 24.46 13.63
CA GLY A 109 -2.84 23.50 14.30
C GLY A 109 -3.49 22.12 14.41
N LEU A 110 -2.67 21.09 14.63
CA LEU A 110 -3.10 19.69 14.59
C LEU A 110 -4.20 19.36 15.60
N LYS A 111 -4.05 19.79 16.84
CA LYS A 111 -5.00 19.51 17.93
C LYS A 111 -6.41 20.02 17.63
N GLU A 112 -6.55 21.28 17.28
CA GLU A 112 -7.84 21.89 16.97
C GLU A 112 -8.40 21.38 15.64
N ALA A 113 -7.53 21.09 14.67
CA ALA A 113 -7.94 20.46 13.42
C ALA A 113 -8.57 19.09 13.65
N CYS A 114 -7.96 18.22 14.45
CA CYS A 114 -8.51 16.92 14.81
C CYS A 114 -9.82 17.01 15.59
N ALA A 115 -9.94 18.02 16.48
CA ALA A 115 -11.18 18.23 17.24
C ALA A 115 -12.36 18.65 16.36
N ARG A 116 -12.13 19.47 15.32
CA ARG A 116 -13.17 19.94 14.41
C ARG A 116 -13.42 19.01 13.21
N PHE A 117 -12.41 18.25 12.80
CA PHE A 117 -12.41 17.35 11.66
C PHE A 117 -11.95 15.96 12.10
N PRO A 118 -12.82 15.14 12.72
CA PRO A 118 -12.47 13.84 13.26
C PRO A 118 -11.88 12.86 12.23
N GLU A 119 -12.15 13.07 10.96
CA GLU A 119 -11.57 12.30 9.86
C GLU A 119 -10.05 12.48 9.71
N LEU A 120 -9.44 13.48 10.36
CA LEU A 120 -7.99 13.65 10.43
C LEU A 120 -7.32 12.74 11.45
N VAL A 121 -8.04 12.34 12.50
CA VAL A 121 -7.50 11.54 13.60
C VAL A 121 -6.84 10.24 13.13
N PRO A 122 -7.46 9.43 12.25
CA PRO A 122 -6.81 8.22 11.73
C PRO A 122 -5.54 8.47 10.89
N GLY A 123 -5.34 9.69 10.42
CA GLY A 123 -4.14 10.10 9.68
C GLY A 123 -2.95 10.49 10.57
N VAL A 124 -3.15 10.63 11.87
CA VAL A 124 -2.07 11.00 12.80
C VAL A 124 -1.31 9.74 13.20
N ASN A 125 -0.14 9.54 12.59
CA ASN A 125 0.71 8.38 12.89
C ASN A 125 1.70 8.63 14.03
N VAL A 126 2.17 9.88 14.17
CA VAL A 126 3.09 10.33 15.23
C VAL A 126 2.69 11.73 15.69
N ALA A 127 2.63 11.95 16.98
CA ALA A 127 2.43 13.27 17.57
C ALA A 127 3.29 13.41 18.83
N ASN A 128 3.99 14.56 18.99
CA ASN A 128 4.83 14.87 20.15
C ASN A 128 5.81 13.73 20.53
N GLY A 129 6.39 13.06 19.53
CA GLY A 129 7.36 11.97 19.73
C GLY A 129 6.74 10.62 20.11
N LYS A 130 5.41 10.49 20.11
CA LYS A 130 4.68 9.26 20.43
C LYS A 130 4.05 8.67 19.17
N VAL A 131 4.02 7.34 19.05
CA VAL A 131 3.35 6.64 17.93
C VAL A 131 1.87 6.53 18.27
N THR A 132 1.04 7.09 17.39
CA THR A 132 -0.41 7.23 17.63
C THR A 132 -1.27 6.39 16.65
N PHE A 133 -0.66 5.58 15.83
CA PHE A 133 -1.35 4.64 14.96
C PHE A 133 -0.99 3.20 15.37
N LYS A 134 -2.01 2.48 15.89
CA LYS A 134 -1.78 1.19 16.55
C LYS A 134 -1.11 0.15 15.63
N ALA A 135 -1.54 0.05 14.38
CA ALA A 135 -0.96 -0.93 13.46
C ALA A 135 0.54 -0.67 13.19
N VAL A 136 0.95 0.60 13.12
CA VAL A 136 2.36 0.99 12.98
C VAL A 136 3.15 0.65 14.25
N ALA A 137 2.57 0.92 15.42
CA ALA A 137 3.19 0.59 16.69
C ALA A 137 3.43 -0.93 16.82
N ASP A 138 2.41 -1.73 16.51
CA ASP A 138 2.48 -3.20 16.58
C ASP A 138 3.50 -3.78 15.57
N ASP A 139 3.53 -3.27 14.33
CA ASP A 139 4.42 -3.79 13.27
C ASP A 139 5.90 -3.42 13.50
N LEU A 140 6.15 -2.26 14.10
CA LEU A 140 7.50 -1.75 14.36
C LEU A 140 7.99 -1.97 15.78
N GLY A 141 7.15 -2.51 16.69
CA GLY A 141 7.49 -2.76 18.08
C GLY A 141 7.61 -1.50 18.95
N TYR A 142 6.87 -0.44 18.63
CA TYR A 142 6.81 0.78 19.41
C TYR A 142 5.64 0.76 20.41
N GLU A 143 5.74 1.56 21.45
CA GLU A 143 4.64 1.82 22.38
C GLU A 143 3.56 2.65 21.69
N TYR A 144 2.31 2.18 21.74
CA TYR A 144 1.16 2.89 21.21
C TYR A 144 0.62 3.90 22.21
N THR A 145 0.34 5.12 21.79
CA THR A 145 -0.34 6.15 22.56
C THR A 145 -1.57 6.65 21.79
N PRO A 146 -2.78 6.67 22.35
CA PRO A 146 -3.93 7.29 21.69
C PRO A 146 -3.68 8.73 21.28
N VAL A 147 -4.27 9.16 20.13
CA VAL A 147 -4.06 10.52 19.60
C VAL A 147 -4.45 11.59 20.60
N GLU A 148 -5.54 11.37 21.35
CA GLU A 148 -6.07 12.30 22.35
C GLU A 148 -5.10 12.52 23.52
N GLU A 149 -4.28 11.51 23.85
CA GLU A 149 -3.27 11.60 24.89
C GLU A 149 -1.92 12.15 24.39
N ALA A 150 -1.73 12.11 23.06
CA ALA A 150 -0.52 12.58 22.42
C ALA A 150 -0.60 14.07 22.01
N LEU A 151 -1.80 14.63 21.83
CA LEU A 151 -2.08 16.02 21.44
C LEU A 151 -2.50 16.87 22.66
#